data_a5c96e60578348779846ef93ca710505
#
_entry.id   a5c96e60578348779846ef93ca710505
#
_cell.length_a   1.000
_cell.length_b   1.000
_cell.length_c   1.000
_cell.angle_alpha   90.00
_cell.angle_beta   90.00
_cell.angle_gamma   90.00
#
_symmetry.space_group_name_H-M   'P 1'
#
loop_
_entity.id
_entity.type
_entity.pdbx_description
1 polymer ?
#
loop_
_entity_poly.entity_id
_entity_poly.type
_entity_poly.pdbx_seq_one_letter_code
_entity_poly.pdbx_strand_id
1 'polypeptide(L)'
;MKKSVIMKHLLFFLFLFSNSLYPVFSQSNLLETVKKNPSEARNFCNMFREFNSKGISASSDKAIEYVSKKNKLTPVNAEIFSIYVIGLHCPDII
;
A
#
# COMPACT_ATOMS: atom_id res chain seq x y z
N MET A 1 42.68 12.76 16.19
CA MET A 1 42.05 11.46 16.39
C MET A 1 40.62 11.56 16.90
N LYS A 2 40.33 12.40 17.87
CA LYS A 2 38.97 12.54 18.37
C LYS A 2 37.99 13.10 17.34
N LYS A 3 38.44 13.96 16.42
CA LYS A 3 37.62 14.56 15.37
C LYS A 3 37.18 13.55 14.34
N SER A 4 37.96 12.53 14.01
CA SER A 4 37.60 11.52 13.04
C SER A 4 36.53 10.57 13.55
N VAL A 5 36.52 10.31 14.87
CA VAL A 5 35.49 9.46 15.49
C VAL A 5 34.14 10.18 15.50
N ILE A 6 34.14 11.47 15.78
CA ILE A 6 32.93 12.30 15.76
C ILE A 6 32.38 12.40 14.35
N MET A 7 33.22 12.53 13.34
CA MET A 7 32.80 12.53 11.94
C MET A 7 32.18 11.22 11.50
N LYS A 8 32.70 10.10 11.97
CA LYS A 8 32.13 8.79 11.68
C LYS A 8 30.72 8.64 12.25
N HIS A 9 30.51 9.14 13.46
CA HIS A 9 29.19 9.13 14.08
C HIS A 9 28.22 10.04 13.36
N LEU A 10 28.66 11.19 12.90
CA LEU A 10 27.84 12.12 12.13
C LEU A 10 27.44 11.52 10.79
N LEU A 11 28.36 10.87 10.09
CA LEU A 11 28.09 10.20 8.82
C LEU A 11 27.11 9.04 8.99
N PHE A 12 27.28 8.27 10.06
CA PHE A 12 26.37 7.18 10.37
C PHE A 12 24.96 7.68 10.67
N PHE A 13 24.87 8.79 11.41
CA PHE A 13 23.60 9.43 11.73
C PHE A 13 22.88 9.96 10.48
N LEU A 14 23.63 10.57 9.57
CA LEU A 14 23.10 11.04 8.29
C LEU A 14 22.61 9.89 7.42
N PHE A 15 23.31 8.77 7.45
CA PHE A 15 22.92 7.59 6.71
C PHE A 15 21.62 6.99 7.23
N LEU A 16 21.44 6.92 8.53
CA LEU A 16 20.18 6.48 9.14
C LEU A 16 19.02 7.41 8.78
N PHE A 17 19.29 8.69 8.73
CA PHE A 17 18.28 9.68 8.37
C PHE A 17 17.86 9.56 6.90
N SER A 18 18.79 9.23 6.01
CA SER A 18 18.50 8.97 4.60
C SER A 18 17.61 7.75 4.42
N ASN A 19 17.80 6.70 5.23
CA ASN A 19 16.97 5.50 5.17
C ASN A 19 15.52 5.76 5.58
N SER A 20 15.27 6.75 6.43
CA SER A 20 13.90 7.08 6.84
C SER A 20 13.10 7.79 5.76
N LEU A 21 13.76 8.23 4.68
CA LEU A 21 13.11 8.86 3.54
C LEU A 21 12.64 7.85 2.48
N TYR A 22 12.86 6.56 2.70
CA TYR A 22 12.56 5.50 1.73
C TYR A 22 11.14 4.95 1.72
N PRO A 23 10.26 5.12 2.66
CA PRO A 23 8.89 4.64 2.49
C PRO A 23 8.16 5.54 1.50
N VAL A 24 8.35 5.25 0.25
CA VAL A 24 7.96 6.13 -0.84
C VAL A 24 6.50 5.98 -1.23
N PHE A 25 5.80 4.93 -0.77
CA PHE A 25 4.38 4.82 -1.01
C PHE A 25 3.62 5.47 0.13
N SER A 26 3.54 6.80 0.07
CA SER A 26 2.61 7.52 0.92
C SER A 26 1.18 7.13 0.52
N GLN A 27 0.26 7.23 1.45
CA GLN A 27 -1.17 6.99 1.21
C GLN A 27 -1.70 7.84 0.06
N SER A 28 -1.16 9.05 -0.13
CA SER A 28 -1.55 9.93 -1.22
C SER A 28 -1.19 9.37 -2.59
N ASN A 29 -0.08 8.64 -2.73
CA ASN A 29 0.29 7.99 -3.99
C ASN A 29 -0.65 6.84 -4.33
N LEU A 30 -1.07 6.07 -3.34
CA LEU A 30 -2.05 5.00 -3.54
C LEU A 30 -3.39 5.57 -3.99
N LEU A 31 -3.84 6.64 -3.38
CA LEU A 31 -5.08 7.32 -3.75
C LEU A 31 -5.02 7.82 -5.19
N GLU A 32 -3.94 8.48 -5.58
CA GLU A 32 -3.75 8.97 -6.94
C GLU A 32 -3.74 7.82 -7.94
N THR A 33 -3.09 6.71 -7.62
CA THR A 33 -3.06 5.53 -8.47
C THR A 33 -4.46 5.00 -8.72
N VAL A 34 -5.30 4.91 -7.69
CA VAL A 34 -6.68 4.44 -7.81
C VAL A 34 -7.51 5.41 -8.67
N LYS A 35 -7.35 6.71 -8.46
CA LYS A 35 -8.07 7.73 -9.24
C LYS A 35 -7.72 7.69 -10.72
N LYS A 36 -6.45 7.46 -11.04
CA LYS A 36 -5.96 7.49 -12.43
C LYS A 36 -6.24 6.22 -13.21
N ASN A 37 -6.58 5.12 -12.53
CA ASN A 37 -6.76 3.83 -13.17
C ASN A 37 -8.16 3.25 -12.86
N PRO A 38 -9.23 3.86 -13.37
CA PRO A 38 -10.59 3.40 -13.06
C PRO A 38 -10.88 1.99 -13.58
N SER A 39 -10.28 1.60 -14.68
CA SER A 39 -10.45 0.26 -15.24
C SER A 39 -9.85 -0.81 -14.33
N GLU A 40 -8.67 -0.57 -13.79
CA GLU A 40 -8.03 -1.44 -12.80
C GLU A 40 -8.88 -1.53 -11.52
N ALA A 41 -9.38 -0.38 -11.06
CA ALA A 41 -10.25 -0.34 -9.89
C ALA A 41 -11.51 -1.17 -10.09
N ARG A 42 -12.13 -1.10 -11.27
CA ARG A 42 -13.30 -1.93 -11.57
C ARG A 42 -12.98 -3.43 -11.56
N ASN A 43 -11.81 -3.80 -12.04
CA ASN A 43 -11.36 -5.20 -11.98
C ASN A 43 -11.23 -5.69 -10.54
N PHE A 44 -10.68 -4.88 -9.66
CA PHE A 44 -10.64 -5.19 -8.23
C PHE A 44 -12.05 -5.25 -7.62
N CYS A 45 -12.92 -4.34 -7.98
CA CYS A 45 -14.32 -4.38 -7.54
C CYS A 45 -15.00 -5.69 -7.93
N ASN A 46 -14.79 -6.16 -9.16
CA ASN A 46 -15.35 -7.43 -9.62
C ASN A 46 -14.79 -8.60 -8.81
N MET A 47 -13.52 -8.59 -8.50
CA MET A 47 -12.89 -9.61 -7.66
C MET A 47 -13.43 -9.58 -6.23
N PHE A 48 -13.60 -8.40 -5.66
CA PHE A 48 -14.19 -8.26 -4.32
C PHE A 48 -15.63 -8.77 -4.28
N ARG A 49 -16.42 -8.53 -5.32
CA ARG A 49 -17.78 -9.06 -5.41
C ARG A 49 -17.77 -10.58 -5.46
N GLU A 50 -16.83 -11.16 -6.20
CA GLU A 50 -16.66 -12.60 -6.23
C GLU A 50 -16.31 -13.15 -4.86
N PHE A 51 -15.37 -12.54 -4.14
CA PHE A 51 -15.05 -12.91 -2.76
C PHE A 51 -16.29 -12.80 -1.87
N ASN A 52 -17.02 -11.70 -1.96
CA ASN A 52 -18.22 -11.48 -1.15
C ASN A 52 -19.27 -12.57 -1.43
N SER A 53 -19.42 -12.99 -2.68
CA SER A 53 -20.37 -14.06 -3.05
C SER A 53 -20.03 -15.39 -2.39
N LYS A 54 -18.79 -15.59 -2.00
CA LYS A 54 -18.30 -16.77 -1.30
C LYS A 54 -18.22 -16.56 0.21
N GLY A 55 -18.76 -15.47 0.71
CA GLY A 55 -18.69 -15.14 2.14
C GLY A 55 -17.33 -14.62 2.59
N ILE A 56 -16.49 -14.17 1.68
CA ILE A 56 -15.14 -13.66 1.97
C ILE A 56 -15.17 -12.13 1.92
N SER A 57 -14.79 -11.50 3.03
CA SER A 57 -14.71 -10.04 3.10
C SER A 57 -13.52 -9.53 2.30
N ALA A 58 -13.66 -8.32 1.74
CA ALA A 58 -12.56 -7.63 1.08
C ALA A 58 -11.42 -7.25 2.04
N SER A 59 -11.69 -7.22 3.34
CA SER A 59 -10.67 -6.97 4.37
C SER A 59 -10.05 -8.25 4.93
N SER A 60 -10.45 -9.42 4.43
CA SER A 60 -9.88 -10.68 4.86
C SER A 60 -8.43 -10.83 4.42
N ASP A 61 -7.68 -11.66 5.13
CA ASP A 61 -6.29 -11.94 4.76
C ASP A 61 -6.18 -12.45 3.33
N LYS A 62 -7.12 -13.26 2.90
CA LYS A 62 -7.14 -13.81 1.55
C LYS A 62 -7.31 -12.73 0.48
N ALA A 63 -8.23 -11.80 0.71
CA ALA A 63 -8.47 -10.71 -0.24
C ALA A 63 -7.28 -9.73 -0.27
N ILE A 64 -6.74 -9.40 0.89
CA ILE A 64 -5.57 -8.53 1.00
C ILE A 64 -4.35 -9.18 0.32
N GLU A 65 -4.14 -10.47 0.51
CA GLU A 65 -3.06 -11.20 -0.14
C GLU A 65 -3.20 -11.13 -1.67
N TYR A 66 -4.41 -11.29 -2.18
CA TYR A 66 -4.67 -11.18 -3.62
C TYR A 66 -4.24 -9.80 -4.14
N VAL A 67 -4.66 -8.72 -3.50
CA VAL A 67 -4.31 -7.35 -3.89
C VAL A 67 -2.80 -7.12 -3.77
N SER A 68 -2.21 -7.59 -2.69
CA SER A 68 -0.78 -7.48 -2.42
C SER A 68 0.05 -8.10 -3.56
N LYS A 69 -0.29 -9.31 -3.95
CA LYS A 69 0.41 -10.01 -5.03
C LYS A 69 0.16 -9.38 -6.39
N LYS A 70 -1.07 -9.00 -6.65
CA LYS A 70 -1.45 -8.43 -7.95
C LYS A 70 -0.74 -7.12 -8.23
N ASN A 71 -0.61 -6.25 -7.25
CA ASN A 71 -0.03 -4.92 -7.40
C ASN A 71 1.34 -4.76 -6.73
N LYS A 72 1.93 -5.86 -6.26
CA LYS A 72 3.26 -5.85 -5.63
C LYS A 72 3.33 -4.84 -4.48
N LEU A 73 2.33 -4.89 -3.63
CA LEU A 73 2.21 -4.02 -2.45
C LEU A 73 2.48 -4.83 -1.19
N THR A 74 2.94 -4.16 -0.13
CA THR A 74 2.95 -4.77 1.20
C THR A 74 1.51 -5.03 1.64
N PRO A 75 1.25 -5.95 2.57
CA PRO A 75 -0.11 -6.19 3.05
C PRO A 75 -0.80 -4.94 3.59
N VAL A 76 -0.08 -4.08 4.29
CA VAL A 76 -0.63 -2.81 4.80
C VAL A 76 -1.03 -1.88 3.66
N ASN A 77 -0.17 -1.72 2.67
CA ASN A 77 -0.47 -0.88 1.50
C ASN A 77 -1.58 -1.49 0.65
N ALA A 78 -1.65 -2.81 0.55
CA ALA A 78 -2.74 -3.49 -0.14
C ALA A 78 -4.09 -3.23 0.52
N GLU A 79 -4.12 -3.25 1.85
CA GLU A 79 -5.33 -2.91 2.61
C GLU A 79 -5.77 -1.47 2.35
N ILE A 80 -4.85 -0.52 2.42
CA ILE A 80 -5.12 0.90 2.15
C ILE A 80 -5.60 1.09 0.71
N PHE A 81 -4.94 0.45 -0.23
CA PHE A 81 -5.33 0.48 -1.64
C PHE A 81 -6.76 -0.03 -1.82
N SER A 82 -7.10 -1.15 -1.19
CA SER A 82 -8.45 -1.73 -1.24
C SER A 82 -9.51 -0.78 -0.69
N ILE A 83 -9.19 -0.09 0.40
CA ILE A 83 -10.10 0.91 1.00
C ILE A 83 -10.40 2.02 -0.01
N TYR A 84 -9.40 2.50 -0.73
CA TYR A 84 -9.59 3.54 -1.74
C TYR A 84 -10.40 3.03 -2.93
N VAL A 85 -10.11 1.82 -3.43
CA VAL A 85 -10.87 1.21 -4.53
C VAL A 85 -12.34 1.10 -4.15
N ILE A 86 -12.62 0.54 -3.00
CA ILE A 86 -13.99 0.33 -2.52
C ILE A 86 -14.69 1.66 -2.31
N GLY A 87 -14.06 2.58 -1.60
CA GLY A 87 -14.66 3.87 -1.29
C GLY A 87 -14.98 4.71 -2.52
N LEU A 88 -14.14 4.65 -3.54
CA LEU A 88 -14.32 5.48 -4.75
C LEU A 88 -15.15 4.80 -5.83
N HIS A 89 -15.13 3.48 -5.94
CA HIS A 89 -15.67 2.78 -7.11
C HIS A 89 -16.75 1.73 -6.79
N CYS A 90 -16.74 1.15 -5.61
CA CYS A 90 -17.68 0.08 -5.26
C CYS A 90 -17.99 0.06 -3.75
N PRO A 91 -18.63 1.12 -3.23
CA PRO A 91 -18.86 1.24 -1.78
C PRO A 91 -19.81 0.19 -1.20
N ASP A 92 -20.46 -0.61 -2.03
CA ASP A 92 -21.33 -1.71 -1.64
C ASP A 92 -20.55 -2.97 -1.20
N ILE A 93 -19.26 -3.05 -1.44
CA ILE A 93 -18.43 -4.18 -1.07
C ILE A 93 -18.30 -4.28 0.47
N ILE A 94 -18.39 -5.49 0.95
CA ILE A 94 -18.21 -5.81 2.38
C ILE A 94 -16.81 -6.37 2.66
#